data_fbf55aee673438be04ea9ff234370c94
#
_entry.id   fbf55aee673438be04ea9ff234370c94
#
_cell.length_a   1.000
_cell.length_b   1.000
_cell.length_c   1.000
_cell.angle_alpha   90.00
_cell.angle_beta   90.00
_cell.angle_gamma   90.00
#
_symmetry.space_group_name_H-M   'P 1'
#
loop_
_entity.id
_entity.type
_entity.pdbx_description
1 polymer ?
#
loop_
_entity_poly.entity_id
_entity_poly.type
_entity_poly.pdbx_seq_one_letter_code
_entity_poly.pdbx_strand_id
1 'polypeptide(L)'
;MKRSALAAWLIPAAVVIGSLAGCGGGGEISVPADIRAVMNQPRYAGATWALRVVDAGTGQVLVDTQPNDPLYIGSVRKLFSVGELLDQVGPDHHDDTPVYAQGTVAGGVLTGNLVLVASGDLTMGGRTNPDGSIAISDEDHNEANSLGNAVLTKPDPLAGYKNLAQQVAAAGITQVTGDVIIDDRLFQPFPYRGEFNLRPIFVNDDMIDLTINPTAPGQPASVVWRPMSAALNVDSALTTGAAGSEFSFELAPEFSACIGTPGCTTQVTGVIPTDYKPRFTNTFPLVRTIRMTRPDNYARTVFIEALHAAGVTVTAPAVEENPVQLLPPQGAYPDTAKVAELTGMPYADYAKLILKVSYNLGADTSLLLWGKTQGVDNMTDALAVERGNLARNYGVQSSEYQFFNGSGGGDTKAYTRAVTTFLAQMRKSVNYGTYFDALPILGTDGSLAFVTDYESDPTLAGATGQVRAKTGTNIGAAQSGNGLLLKGQALGGYIRTQSGRQLIYTLVVNNAPVADIDAVAQVFQDEGTISAMLWRDY
;
A
#
# COMPACT_ATOMS: atom_id res chain seq x y z
N MET A 1 -9.01 -81.17 -44.14
CA MET A 1 -10.03 -82.23 -43.93
C MET A 1 -10.66 -82.03 -42.56
N LYS A 2 -12.05 -82.02 -42.61
CA LYS A 2 -13.02 -82.16 -41.52
C LYS A 2 -12.95 -81.15 -40.36
N ARG A 3 -13.82 -80.16 -40.36
CA ARG A 3 -15.15 -79.92 -39.77
C ARG A 3 -15.47 -80.74 -38.51
N SER A 4 -15.77 -80.03 -37.40
CA SER A 4 -16.88 -80.29 -36.51
C SER A 4 -17.16 -79.09 -35.65
N ALA A 5 -18.41 -78.57 -35.75
CA ALA A 5 -19.04 -77.57 -34.92
C ALA A 5 -19.59 -78.19 -33.64
N LEU A 6 -19.65 -77.43 -32.55
CA LEU A 6 -20.58 -77.64 -31.46
C LEU A 6 -21.04 -76.30 -30.86
N ALA A 7 -22.32 -76.29 -30.67
CA ALA A 7 -23.16 -75.11 -30.49
C ALA A 7 -23.14 -74.50 -29.09
N ALA A 8 -23.60 -73.26 -29.10
CA ALA A 8 -23.84 -72.27 -28.05
C ALA A 8 -24.65 -72.70 -26.82
N TRP A 9 -24.34 -72.02 -25.70
CA TRP A 9 -25.35 -71.63 -24.72
C TRP A 9 -25.03 -70.19 -24.25
N LEU A 10 -25.96 -69.26 -24.64
CA LEU A 10 -25.96 -67.87 -24.19
C LEU A 10 -26.63 -67.77 -22.81
N ILE A 11 -25.91 -67.23 -21.83
CA ILE A 11 -26.48 -66.70 -20.59
C ILE A 11 -26.25 -65.19 -20.63
N PRO A 12 -27.26 -64.33 -20.53
CA PRO A 12 -27.04 -62.87 -20.50
C PRO A 12 -26.57 -62.46 -19.09
N ALA A 13 -25.33 -62.04 -18.96
CA ALA A 13 -24.85 -61.29 -17.79
C ALA A 13 -25.36 -59.86 -17.89
N ALA A 14 -26.26 -59.49 -17.00
CA ALA A 14 -26.64 -58.10 -16.79
C ALA A 14 -25.46 -57.32 -16.26
N VAL A 15 -24.86 -56.48 -17.09
CA VAL A 15 -23.86 -55.49 -16.67
C VAL A 15 -24.61 -54.33 -16.02
N VAL A 16 -24.57 -54.26 -14.70
CA VAL A 16 -24.92 -53.07 -13.93
C VAL A 16 -23.83 -52.06 -14.17
N ILE A 17 -24.10 -51.11 -15.08
CA ILE A 17 -23.26 -49.91 -15.22
C ILE A 17 -23.56 -49.02 -14.01
N GLY A 18 -22.76 -49.18 -12.97
CA GLY A 18 -22.64 -48.20 -11.91
C GLY A 18 -22.05 -46.92 -12.51
N SER A 19 -22.85 -45.91 -12.66
CA SER A 19 -22.38 -44.54 -12.98
C SER A 19 -21.51 -44.06 -11.85
N LEU A 20 -20.17 -44.18 -12.02
CA LEU A 20 -19.20 -43.38 -11.29
C LEU A 20 -19.44 -41.94 -11.72
N ALA A 21 -20.16 -41.17 -10.90
CA ALA A 21 -20.21 -39.74 -11.00
C ALA A 21 -18.76 -39.24 -10.77
N GLY A 22 -18.11 -38.90 -11.87
CA GLY A 22 -16.79 -38.23 -11.85
C GLY A 22 -16.94 -36.87 -11.17
N CYS A 23 -16.32 -36.71 -10.04
CA CYS A 23 -16.02 -35.39 -9.49
C CYS A 23 -15.03 -34.69 -10.44
N GLY A 24 -15.52 -33.77 -11.25
CA GLY A 24 -14.69 -32.99 -12.15
C GLY A 24 -15.49 -31.87 -12.80
N GLY A 25 -15.30 -30.67 -12.39
CA GLY A 25 -15.86 -29.47 -12.96
C GLY A 25 -16.76 -28.75 -11.96
N GLY A 26 -16.18 -27.86 -11.16
CA GLY A 26 -16.93 -26.90 -10.38
C GLY A 26 -17.73 -26.00 -11.33
N GLY A 27 -19.03 -26.29 -11.49
CA GLY A 27 -19.96 -25.43 -12.21
C GLY A 27 -20.09 -24.10 -11.45
N GLU A 28 -20.35 -23.04 -12.19
CA GLU A 28 -20.66 -21.72 -11.61
C GLU A 28 -21.82 -21.86 -10.62
N ILE A 29 -21.60 -21.46 -9.37
CA ILE A 29 -22.67 -21.28 -8.39
C ILE A 29 -23.27 -19.90 -8.61
N SER A 30 -24.54 -19.83 -8.94
CA SER A 30 -25.20 -18.64 -9.46
C SER A 30 -25.25 -17.48 -8.46
N VAL A 31 -25.04 -16.28 -8.97
CA VAL A 31 -25.17 -15.01 -8.25
C VAL A 31 -26.65 -14.69 -7.97
N PRO A 32 -27.03 -14.17 -6.78
CA PRO A 32 -28.35 -13.61 -6.51
C PRO A 32 -28.80 -12.59 -7.57
N ALA A 33 -30.13 -12.54 -7.85
CA ALA A 33 -30.65 -11.76 -8.96
C ALA A 33 -30.42 -10.24 -8.84
N ASP A 34 -30.50 -9.70 -7.63
CA ASP A 34 -30.25 -8.27 -7.33
C ASP A 34 -28.76 -7.90 -7.49
N ILE A 35 -27.85 -8.73 -7.00
CA ILE A 35 -26.40 -8.57 -7.23
C ILE A 35 -26.11 -8.60 -8.74
N ARG A 36 -26.72 -9.53 -9.48
CA ARG A 36 -26.60 -9.61 -10.94
C ARG A 36 -27.14 -8.35 -11.63
N ALA A 37 -28.18 -7.74 -11.09
CA ALA A 37 -28.71 -6.48 -11.63
C ALA A 37 -27.69 -5.33 -11.53
N VAL A 38 -26.93 -5.24 -10.43
CA VAL A 38 -25.81 -4.27 -10.30
C VAL A 38 -24.71 -4.58 -11.32
N MET A 39 -24.28 -5.84 -11.42
CA MET A 39 -23.22 -6.26 -12.35
C MET A 39 -23.58 -6.04 -13.83
N ASN A 40 -24.86 -6.07 -14.17
CA ASN A 40 -25.36 -5.90 -15.54
C ASN A 40 -25.77 -4.46 -15.89
N GLN A 41 -25.44 -3.48 -15.06
CA GLN A 41 -25.70 -2.07 -15.40
C GLN A 41 -24.98 -1.69 -16.72
N PRO A 42 -25.55 -0.78 -17.54
CA PRO A 42 -24.98 -0.38 -18.83
C PRO A 42 -23.53 0.10 -18.78
N ARG A 43 -23.09 0.67 -17.65
CA ARG A 43 -21.70 1.10 -17.43
C ARG A 43 -20.70 -0.04 -17.44
N TYR A 44 -21.15 -1.28 -17.25
CA TYR A 44 -20.33 -2.50 -17.23
C TYR A 44 -20.41 -3.29 -18.54
N ALA A 45 -20.91 -2.68 -19.61
CA ALA A 45 -20.97 -3.35 -20.91
C ALA A 45 -19.56 -3.74 -21.37
N GLY A 46 -19.31 -5.04 -21.52
CA GLY A 46 -18.00 -5.59 -21.88
C GLY A 46 -17.04 -5.84 -20.68
N ALA A 47 -17.44 -5.47 -19.48
CA ALA A 47 -16.68 -5.81 -18.27
C ALA A 47 -16.90 -7.28 -17.86
N THR A 48 -15.95 -7.81 -17.09
CA THR A 48 -16.02 -9.15 -16.50
C THR A 48 -16.11 -9.02 -14.99
N TRP A 49 -17.20 -9.53 -14.40
CA TRP A 49 -17.37 -9.65 -12.97
C TRP A 49 -17.04 -11.05 -12.46
N ALA A 50 -16.35 -11.14 -11.35
CA ALA A 50 -16.15 -12.37 -10.60
C ALA A 50 -16.48 -12.16 -9.12
N LEU A 51 -17.20 -13.12 -8.54
CA LEU A 51 -17.56 -13.14 -7.14
C LEU A 51 -17.35 -14.55 -6.59
N ARG A 52 -16.56 -14.65 -5.52
CA ARG A 52 -16.46 -15.87 -4.72
C ARG A 52 -16.79 -15.55 -3.28
N VAL A 53 -17.73 -16.32 -2.71
CA VAL A 53 -18.19 -16.21 -1.33
C VAL A 53 -18.09 -17.57 -0.67
N VAL A 54 -17.45 -17.61 0.49
CA VAL A 54 -17.26 -18.83 1.29
C VAL A 54 -17.77 -18.58 2.71
N ASP A 55 -18.57 -19.50 3.23
CA ASP A 55 -18.93 -19.51 4.63
C ASP A 55 -17.69 -19.83 5.49
N ALA A 56 -17.29 -18.90 6.34
CA ALA A 56 -16.06 -19.00 7.11
C ALA A 56 -16.11 -20.08 8.22
N GLY A 57 -17.32 -20.48 8.65
CA GLY A 57 -17.53 -21.52 9.67
C GLY A 57 -17.46 -22.93 9.10
N THR A 58 -18.09 -23.13 7.93
CA THR A 58 -18.23 -24.45 7.32
C THR A 58 -17.25 -24.73 6.19
N GLY A 59 -16.68 -23.67 5.57
CA GLY A 59 -15.88 -23.77 4.35
C GLY A 59 -16.71 -23.97 3.08
N GLN A 60 -18.04 -23.94 3.17
CA GLN A 60 -18.93 -24.10 2.03
C GLN A 60 -18.79 -22.90 1.08
N VAL A 61 -18.64 -23.19 -0.21
CA VAL A 61 -18.69 -22.18 -1.28
C VAL A 61 -20.14 -21.86 -1.57
N LEU A 62 -20.53 -20.62 -1.39
CA LEU A 62 -21.91 -20.13 -1.53
C LEU A 62 -22.15 -19.48 -2.90
N VAL A 63 -21.13 -18.79 -3.43
CA VAL A 63 -21.10 -18.20 -4.78
C VAL A 63 -19.72 -18.44 -5.37
N ASP A 64 -19.64 -18.76 -6.65
CA ASP A 64 -18.37 -18.87 -7.38
C ASP A 64 -18.60 -18.63 -8.86
N THR A 65 -18.23 -17.44 -9.32
CA THR A 65 -18.31 -17.08 -10.75
C THR A 65 -16.89 -16.87 -11.29
N GLN A 66 -16.69 -17.14 -12.58
CA GLN A 66 -15.37 -17.05 -13.23
C GLN A 66 -14.25 -17.80 -12.45
N PRO A 67 -14.47 -19.05 -12.00
CA PRO A 67 -13.58 -19.76 -11.08
C PRO A 67 -12.20 -20.06 -11.67
N ASN A 68 -12.06 -19.99 -13.01
CA ASN A 68 -10.86 -20.37 -13.75
C ASN A 68 -10.16 -19.21 -14.47
N ASP A 69 -10.58 -17.97 -14.20
CA ASP A 69 -10.01 -16.79 -14.84
C ASP A 69 -9.09 -16.02 -13.89
N PRO A 70 -7.82 -15.78 -14.27
CA PRO A 70 -6.93 -14.90 -13.52
C PRO A 70 -7.30 -13.44 -13.77
N LEU A 71 -7.73 -12.74 -12.72
CA LEU A 71 -8.23 -11.38 -12.80
C LEU A 71 -7.24 -10.38 -12.19
N TYR A 72 -7.23 -9.15 -12.69
CA TYR A 72 -6.48 -8.05 -12.08
C TYR A 72 -7.10 -7.73 -10.71
N ILE A 73 -6.32 -7.92 -9.65
CA ILE A 73 -6.75 -7.69 -8.27
C ILE A 73 -6.16 -6.42 -7.64
N GLY A 74 -5.20 -5.77 -8.33
CA GLY A 74 -4.54 -4.57 -7.82
C GLY A 74 -4.05 -4.73 -6.39
N SER A 75 -4.32 -3.74 -5.57
CA SER A 75 -3.87 -3.68 -4.16
C SER A 75 -4.47 -4.72 -3.22
N VAL A 76 -5.41 -5.59 -3.66
CA VAL A 76 -5.81 -6.77 -2.89
C VAL A 76 -4.61 -7.72 -2.67
N ARG A 77 -3.57 -7.64 -3.52
CA ARG A 77 -2.27 -8.30 -3.31
C ARG A 77 -1.65 -8.00 -1.93
N LYS A 78 -1.88 -6.81 -1.36
CA LYS A 78 -1.35 -6.42 -0.05
C LYS A 78 -1.83 -7.30 1.10
N LEU A 79 -2.97 -7.97 0.94
CA LEU A 79 -3.43 -8.98 1.90
C LEU A 79 -2.37 -10.03 2.16
N PHE A 80 -1.68 -10.48 1.10
CA PHE A 80 -0.65 -11.53 1.16
C PHE A 80 0.65 -10.99 1.78
N SER A 81 1.24 -9.94 1.20
CA SER A 81 2.53 -9.40 1.67
C SER A 81 2.51 -8.96 3.13
N VAL A 82 1.42 -8.30 3.55
CA VAL A 82 1.23 -7.86 4.94
C VAL A 82 0.94 -9.05 5.86
N GLY A 83 0.06 -9.97 5.43
CA GLY A 83 -0.30 -11.14 6.23
C GLY A 83 0.89 -12.07 6.47
N GLU A 84 1.73 -12.32 5.44
CA GLU A 84 2.91 -13.17 5.57
C GLU A 84 3.95 -12.57 6.51
N LEU A 85 4.22 -11.25 6.44
CA LEU A 85 5.16 -10.62 7.37
C LEU A 85 4.58 -10.60 8.79
N LEU A 86 3.28 -10.26 8.95
CA LEU A 86 2.62 -10.28 10.26
C LEU A 86 2.69 -11.67 10.93
N ASP A 87 2.46 -12.73 10.15
CA ASP A 87 2.57 -14.10 10.69
C ASP A 87 4.03 -14.49 11.01
N GLN A 88 5.00 -13.95 10.28
CA GLN A 88 6.39 -14.25 10.46
C GLN A 88 7.01 -13.58 11.68
N VAL A 89 6.73 -12.29 11.89
CA VAL A 89 7.40 -11.48 12.93
C VAL A 89 6.50 -11.22 14.14
N GLY A 90 5.18 -11.33 13.99
CA GLY A 90 4.20 -11.01 15.02
C GLY A 90 3.81 -9.53 15.07
N PRO A 91 2.68 -9.20 15.77
CA PRO A 91 2.14 -7.86 15.82
C PRO A 91 3.03 -6.86 16.57
N ASP A 92 3.75 -7.32 17.58
CA ASP A 92 4.56 -6.49 18.48
C ASP A 92 6.02 -6.34 17.99
N HIS A 93 6.34 -6.78 16.77
CA HIS A 93 7.66 -6.61 16.20
C HIS A 93 7.95 -5.15 15.87
N HIS A 94 9.14 -4.68 16.23
CA HIS A 94 9.66 -3.35 15.95
C HIS A 94 10.92 -3.45 15.09
N ASP A 95 11.07 -2.51 14.16
CA ASP A 95 12.32 -2.31 13.42
C ASP A 95 13.08 -1.16 14.07
N ASP A 96 14.29 -1.43 14.58
CA ASP A 96 15.13 -0.43 15.22
C ASP A 96 16.09 0.21 14.21
N THR A 97 16.14 1.55 14.21
CA THR A 97 17.02 2.37 13.37
C THR A 97 18.16 2.95 14.20
N PRO A 98 19.34 2.30 14.27
CA PRO A 98 20.45 2.76 15.06
C PRO A 98 21.32 3.81 14.35
N VAL A 99 22.00 4.63 15.15
CA VAL A 99 23.08 5.54 14.72
C VAL A 99 24.38 5.17 15.39
N TYR A 100 25.43 5.02 14.59
CA TYR A 100 26.77 4.65 15.06
C TYR A 100 27.78 5.77 14.85
N ALA A 101 28.67 5.96 15.83
CA ALA A 101 29.86 6.80 15.70
C ALA A 101 30.99 5.98 15.05
N GLN A 102 31.29 6.26 13.78
CA GLN A 102 32.39 5.64 13.03
C GLN A 102 33.66 6.49 13.21
N GLY A 103 34.43 6.25 14.26
CA GLY A 103 35.62 7.00 14.58
C GLY A 103 35.89 7.04 16.07
N THR A 104 36.62 8.09 16.52
CA THR A 104 36.98 8.27 17.93
C THR A 104 36.27 9.47 18.50
N VAL A 105 35.60 9.32 19.64
CA VAL A 105 34.99 10.41 20.40
C VAL A 105 35.90 10.82 21.54
N ALA A 106 36.31 12.08 21.56
CA ALA A 106 37.12 12.66 22.62
C ALA A 106 36.71 14.12 22.90
N GLY A 107 36.41 14.45 24.14
CA GLY A 107 36.02 15.81 24.54
C GLY A 107 34.79 16.36 23.81
N GLY A 108 33.85 15.49 23.46
CA GLY A 108 32.63 15.85 22.71
C GLY A 108 32.83 15.94 21.19
N VAL A 109 34.03 15.70 20.67
CA VAL A 109 34.35 15.72 19.25
C VAL A 109 34.44 14.29 18.72
N LEU A 110 33.59 13.93 17.75
CA LEU A 110 33.72 12.72 16.94
C LEU A 110 34.68 13.02 15.78
N THR A 111 35.90 12.48 15.84
CA THR A 111 36.82 12.45 14.69
C THR A 111 36.44 11.27 13.80
N GLY A 112 35.58 11.53 12.83
CA GLY A 112 34.95 10.49 11.97
C GLY A 112 33.55 10.85 11.60
N ASN A 113 32.73 9.85 11.25
CA ASN A 113 31.39 9.97 10.68
C ASN A 113 30.30 9.47 11.66
N LEU A 114 29.08 9.98 11.51
CA LEU A 114 27.88 9.32 12.03
C LEU A 114 27.25 8.47 10.92
N VAL A 115 26.87 7.25 11.24
CA VAL A 115 26.19 6.35 10.30
C VAL A 115 24.82 6.01 10.84
N LEU A 116 23.76 6.43 10.14
CA LEU A 116 22.39 5.99 10.39
C LEU A 116 22.13 4.73 9.54
N VAL A 117 21.79 3.62 10.18
CA VAL A 117 21.53 2.34 9.50
C VAL A 117 20.03 2.18 9.33
N ALA A 118 19.59 2.19 8.09
CA ALA A 118 18.17 2.08 7.74
C ALA A 118 17.63 0.68 8.05
N SER A 119 16.48 0.61 8.71
CA SER A 119 15.83 -0.62 9.16
C SER A 119 14.61 -1.03 8.34
N GLY A 120 14.10 -0.14 7.46
CA GLY A 120 12.80 -0.31 6.81
C GLY A 120 11.63 0.27 7.61
N ASP A 121 11.90 1.02 8.70
CA ASP A 121 10.87 1.79 9.42
C ASP A 121 10.16 2.75 8.45
N LEU A 122 8.88 2.48 8.20
CA LEU A 122 8.08 3.17 7.18
C LEU A 122 7.81 4.64 7.50
N THR A 123 7.88 5.02 8.77
CA THR A 123 7.43 6.34 9.22
C THR A 123 8.54 7.20 9.83
N MET A 124 9.63 6.58 10.28
CA MET A 124 10.70 7.26 11.03
C MET A 124 10.10 8.20 12.11
N GLY A 125 9.10 7.72 12.86
CA GLY A 125 8.39 8.45 13.89
C GLY A 125 7.43 9.54 13.38
N GLY A 126 7.38 9.82 12.08
CA GLY A 126 6.62 10.92 11.49
C GLY A 126 5.10 10.74 11.49
N ARG A 127 4.62 9.59 11.91
CA ARG A 127 3.17 9.29 12.03
C ARG A 127 2.75 8.91 13.45
N THR A 128 3.56 9.20 14.46
CA THR A 128 3.26 8.86 15.85
C THR A 128 2.43 9.97 16.52
N ASN A 129 1.21 9.66 16.91
CA ASN A 129 0.35 10.54 17.70
C ASN A 129 0.90 10.69 19.14
N PRO A 130 0.49 11.74 19.90
CA PRO A 130 0.92 11.92 21.27
C PRO A 130 0.57 10.78 22.23
N ASP A 131 -0.44 9.97 21.90
CA ASP A 131 -0.85 8.78 22.67
C ASP A 131 -0.12 7.50 22.24
N GLY A 132 0.82 7.60 21.31
CA GLY A 132 1.60 6.50 20.78
C GLY A 132 0.94 5.75 19.62
N SER A 133 -0.31 6.05 19.27
CA SER A 133 -1.00 5.42 18.14
C SER A 133 -0.49 5.96 16.79
N ILE A 134 -0.70 5.18 15.71
CA ILE A 134 -0.38 5.63 14.37
C ILE A 134 -1.40 6.63 13.84
N ALA A 135 -0.94 7.72 13.23
CA ALA A 135 -1.78 8.70 12.55
C ALA A 135 -2.11 8.19 11.14
N ILE A 136 -3.39 8.02 10.85
CA ILE A 136 -3.93 7.61 9.56
C ILE A 136 -4.98 8.64 9.12
N SER A 137 -5.01 8.94 7.83
CA SER A 137 -6.06 9.72 7.18
C SER A 137 -6.71 8.85 6.11
N ASP A 138 -8.04 8.85 6.02
CA ASP A 138 -8.77 8.09 4.99
C ASP A 138 -8.43 8.58 3.57
N GLU A 139 -8.18 9.89 3.43
CA GLU A 139 -7.65 10.53 2.21
C GLU A 139 -6.15 10.79 2.37
N ASP A 140 -5.36 9.72 2.44
CA ASP A 140 -3.93 9.81 2.72
C ASP A 140 -3.14 10.46 1.56
N HIS A 141 -2.04 11.14 1.88
CA HIS A 141 -1.23 11.87 0.90
C HIS A 141 -0.52 10.99 -0.13
N ASN A 142 -0.46 9.68 0.10
CA ASN A 142 0.25 8.73 -0.78
C ASN A 142 -0.21 8.77 -2.24
N GLU A 143 -1.48 9.10 -2.49
CA GLU A 143 -2.07 9.18 -3.83
C GLU A 143 -2.71 10.57 -4.08
N ALA A 144 -2.27 11.62 -3.37
CA ALA A 144 -2.87 12.98 -3.46
C ALA A 144 -2.94 13.53 -4.88
N ASN A 145 -1.88 13.33 -5.68
CA ASN A 145 -1.83 13.82 -7.06
C ASN A 145 -2.78 13.02 -7.98
N SER A 146 -2.83 11.70 -7.83
CA SER A 146 -3.69 10.82 -8.63
C SER A 146 -5.16 10.98 -8.28
N LEU A 147 -5.48 11.09 -7.00
CA LEU A 147 -6.85 11.22 -6.50
C LEU A 147 -7.38 12.66 -6.52
N GLY A 148 -6.49 13.64 -6.58
CA GLY A 148 -6.82 15.05 -6.73
C GLY A 148 -6.85 15.86 -5.44
N ASN A 149 -6.71 15.26 -4.26
CA ASN A 149 -6.48 15.91 -2.97
C ASN A 149 -6.09 14.88 -1.90
N ALA A 150 -5.73 15.36 -0.70
CA ALA A 150 -5.51 14.58 0.50
C ALA A 150 -5.77 15.39 1.78
N VAL A 151 -5.88 14.68 2.91
CA VAL A 151 -5.90 15.27 4.25
C VAL A 151 -4.63 14.85 4.98
N LEU A 152 -3.79 15.83 5.32
CA LEU A 152 -2.50 15.56 5.96
C LEU A 152 -2.66 15.18 7.43
N THR A 153 -1.89 14.19 7.87
CA THR A 153 -1.77 13.84 9.29
C THR A 153 -1.08 14.96 10.09
N LYS A 154 -1.30 15.01 11.40
CA LYS A 154 -0.80 16.10 12.27
C LYS A 154 0.63 15.93 12.78
N PRO A 155 1.13 14.72 13.06
CA PRO A 155 2.48 14.54 13.58
C PRO A 155 3.55 15.21 12.72
N ASP A 156 4.68 15.56 13.36
CA ASP A 156 5.84 16.12 12.68
C ASP A 156 6.54 15.03 11.85
N PRO A 157 6.63 15.18 10.53
CA PRO A 157 7.27 14.18 9.67
C PRO A 157 8.72 13.87 9.98
N LEU A 158 9.41 14.78 10.70
CA LEU A 158 10.82 14.64 11.07
C LEU A 158 11.03 14.24 12.54
N ALA A 159 9.98 13.80 13.25
CA ALA A 159 10.04 13.51 14.68
C ALA A 159 11.15 12.51 15.04
N GLY A 160 11.31 11.41 14.28
CA GLY A 160 12.34 10.41 14.53
C GLY A 160 13.76 10.92 14.28
N TYR A 161 13.96 11.70 13.22
CA TYR A 161 15.28 12.33 12.96
C TYR A 161 15.66 13.31 14.06
N LYS A 162 14.71 14.09 14.57
CA LYS A 162 14.92 15.00 15.72
C LYS A 162 15.21 14.22 16.99
N ASN A 163 14.52 13.13 17.24
CA ASN A 163 14.76 12.26 18.38
C ASN A 163 16.16 11.65 18.34
N LEU A 164 16.58 11.09 17.20
CA LEU A 164 17.93 10.55 17.01
C LEU A 164 19.01 11.62 17.23
N ALA A 165 18.81 12.83 16.71
CA ALA A 165 19.74 13.93 16.90
C ALA A 165 19.90 14.34 18.37
N GLN A 166 18.79 14.36 19.13
CA GLN A 166 18.81 14.63 20.58
C GLN A 166 19.56 13.54 21.35
N GLN A 167 19.41 12.27 20.96
CA GLN A 167 20.15 11.16 21.56
C GLN A 167 21.66 11.26 21.27
N VAL A 168 22.06 11.61 20.04
CA VAL A 168 23.48 11.86 19.69
C VAL A 168 24.07 12.96 20.56
N ALA A 169 23.34 14.07 20.75
CA ALA A 169 23.77 15.15 21.66
C ALA A 169 23.86 14.66 23.11
N ALA A 170 22.90 13.89 23.59
CA ALA A 170 22.87 13.31 24.93
C ALA A 170 24.00 12.29 25.17
N ALA A 171 24.48 11.61 24.10
CA ALA A 171 25.68 10.77 24.15
C ALA A 171 26.98 11.58 24.31
N GLY A 172 26.90 12.92 24.42
CA GLY A 172 28.03 13.82 24.64
C GLY A 172 28.74 14.23 23.36
N ILE A 173 28.21 13.98 22.17
CA ILE A 173 28.77 14.43 20.90
C ILE A 173 28.26 15.85 20.62
N THR A 174 29.18 16.81 20.49
CA THR A 174 28.88 18.21 20.17
C THR A 174 29.41 18.61 18.79
N GLN A 175 30.33 17.81 18.24
CA GLN A 175 30.89 18.05 16.91
C GLN A 175 31.20 16.72 16.20
N VAL A 176 30.90 16.66 14.91
CA VAL A 176 31.27 15.60 13.95
C VAL A 176 32.21 16.22 12.92
N THR A 177 33.49 15.78 12.85
CA THR A 177 34.48 16.33 11.92
C THR A 177 34.37 15.76 10.51
N GLY A 178 33.72 14.63 10.35
CA GLY A 178 33.41 13.99 9.06
C GLY A 178 32.00 14.28 8.61
N ASP A 179 31.33 13.26 8.18
CA ASP A 179 30.01 13.32 7.53
C ASP A 179 28.92 12.54 8.32
N VAL A 180 27.68 12.72 7.90
CA VAL A 180 26.55 11.86 8.22
C VAL A 180 26.28 10.99 7.02
N ILE A 181 26.18 9.68 7.22
CA ILE A 181 26.01 8.70 6.14
C ILE A 181 24.76 7.89 6.43
N ILE A 182 23.92 7.72 5.42
CA ILE A 182 22.77 6.80 5.49
C ILE A 182 23.21 5.46 4.89
N ASP A 183 23.19 4.41 5.70
CA ASP A 183 23.40 3.03 5.23
C ASP A 183 22.04 2.42 4.87
N ASP A 184 21.71 2.44 3.60
CA ASP A 184 20.47 1.92 3.06
C ASP A 184 20.61 0.53 2.39
N ARG A 185 21.62 -0.26 2.83
CA ARG A 185 21.94 -1.58 2.28
C ARG A 185 21.17 -2.73 2.93
N LEU A 186 20.08 -2.49 3.65
CA LEU A 186 19.27 -3.55 4.26
C LEU A 186 18.75 -4.54 3.22
N PHE A 187 18.26 -4.01 2.09
CA PHE A 187 17.87 -4.77 0.91
C PHE A 187 18.27 -4.03 -0.36
N GLN A 188 18.29 -4.74 -1.49
CA GLN A 188 18.62 -4.14 -2.79
C GLN A 188 17.50 -3.19 -3.23
N PRO A 189 17.85 -2.00 -3.78
CA PRO A 189 16.85 -1.06 -4.27
C PRO A 189 15.91 -1.71 -5.29
N PHE A 190 14.61 -1.51 -5.11
CA PHE A 190 13.58 -2.08 -5.98
C PHE A 190 12.98 -0.99 -6.89
N PRO A 191 12.98 -1.15 -8.24
CA PRO A 191 12.41 -0.17 -9.14
C PRO A 191 10.88 -0.15 -9.00
N TYR A 192 10.37 0.92 -8.39
CA TYR A 192 8.96 1.14 -8.19
C TYR A 192 8.33 1.81 -9.41
N ARG A 193 7.41 1.14 -10.10
CA ARG A 193 6.68 1.60 -11.30
C ARG A 193 7.56 2.19 -12.42
N GLY A 194 8.88 2.01 -12.37
CA GLY A 194 9.82 2.67 -13.28
C GLY A 194 10.07 4.16 -13.00
N GLU A 195 9.55 4.68 -11.88
CA GLU A 195 9.61 6.09 -11.50
C GLU A 195 10.81 6.39 -10.58
N PHE A 196 11.10 5.50 -9.65
CA PHE A 196 12.21 5.59 -8.69
C PHE A 196 12.55 4.22 -8.10
N ASN A 197 13.57 4.16 -7.25
CA ASN A 197 13.93 2.96 -6.51
C ASN A 197 13.47 3.05 -5.06
N LEU A 198 12.62 2.12 -4.62
CA LEU A 198 12.31 1.90 -3.22
C LEU A 198 13.58 1.53 -2.44
N ARG A 199 13.82 2.17 -1.32
CA ARG A 199 14.95 1.98 -0.40
C ARG A 199 14.45 1.79 1.04
N PRO A 200 15.25 1.23 1.96
CA PRO A 200 14.81 0.98 3.34
C PRO A 200 14.81 2.21 4.26
N ILE A 201 14.95 3.40 3.74
CA ILE A 201 14.91 4.66 4.49
C ILE A 201 13.77 5.53 3.98
N PHE A 202 13.02 6.15 4.87
CA PHE A 202 11.86 6.96 4.54
C PHE A 202 11.94 8.34 5.20
N VAL A 203 11.45 9.36 4.49
CA VAL A 203 11.21 10.70 5.03
C VAL A 203 9.83 11.15 4.57
N ASN A 204 8.86 11.23 5.50
CA ASN A 204 7.48 11.60 5.19
C ASN A 204 6.89 10.75 4.04
N ASP A 205 7.03 9.41 4.14
CA ASP A 205 6.61 8.47 3.10
C ASP A 205 7.26 8.74 1.72
N ASP A 206 8.48 9.28 1.72
CA ASP A 206 9.24 9.72 0.55
C ASP A 206 8.55 10.84 -0.25
N MET A 207 7.87 11.75 0.47
CA MET A 207 7.15 12.87 -0.14
C MET A 207 7.41 14.21 0.57
N ILE A 208 7.26 15.28 -0.21
CA ILE A 208 7.10 16.63 0.30
C ILE A 208 5.66 17.06 -0.02
N ASP A 209 4.89 17.36 1.02
CA ASP A 209 3.50 17.77 0.91
C ASP A 209 3.43 19.27 0.64
N LEU A 210 2.74 19.67 -0.41
CA LEU A 210 2.37 21.07 -0.68
C LEU A 210 0.96 21.31 -0.18
N THR A 211 0.79 22.32 0.66
CA THR A 211 -0.51 22.81 1.13
C THR A 211 -0.81 24.14 0.45
N ILE A 212 -1.88 24.20 -0.32
CA ILE A 212 -2.17 25.29 -1.25
C ILE A 212 -3.53 25.91 -0.92
N ASN A 213 -3.55 27.24 -0.77
CA ASN A 213 -4.77 28.01 -0.53
C ASN A 213 -4.85 29.20 -1.49
N PRO A 214 -6.03 29.54 -2.03
CA PRO A 214 -6.23 30.77 -2.77
C PRO A 214 -6.10 31.98 -1.83
N THR A 215 -5.74 33.12 -2.41
CA THR A 215 -5.69 34.44 -1.77
C THR A 215 -6.71 35.37 -2.46
N ALA A 216 -6.41 36.65 -2.60
CA ALA A 216 -7.24 37.56 -3.40
C ALA A 216 -7.04 37.27 -4.91
N PRO A 217 -8.09 37.39 -5.75
CA PRO A 217 -7.98 37.24 -7.21
C PRO A 217 -6.87 38.12 -7.82
N GLY A 218 -6.06 37.51 -8.68
CA GLY A 218 -4.92 38.17 -9.32
C GLY A 218 -3.64 38.21 -8.45
N GLN A 219 -3.68 37.72 -7.21
CA GLN A 219 -2.51 37.66 -6.34
C GLN A 219 -1.89 36.24 -6.34
N PRO A 220 -0.62 36.09 -5.93
CA PRO A 220 -0.03 34.77 -5.73
C PRO A 220 -0.86 33.91 -4.76
N ALA A 221 -1.09 32.65 -5.07
CA ALA A 221 -1.67 31.70 -4.14
C ALA A 221 -0.69 31.41 -3.00
N SER A 222 -1.21 31.06 -1.81
CA SER A 222 -0.38 30.61 -0.70
C SER A 222 0.05 29.17 -0.94
N VAL A 223 1.36 28.92 -0.99
CA VAL A 223 1.95 27.58 -1.09
C VAL A 223 2.90 27.38 0.09
N VAL A 224 2.60 26.39 0.93
CA VAL A 224 3.43 25.99 2.06
C VAL A 224 3.73 24.51 1.90
N TRP A 225 4.91 24.08 2.33
CA TRP A 225 5.27 22.66 2.21
C TRP A 225 5.86 22.09 3.50
N ARG A 226 5.79 20.77 3.63
CA ARG A 226 6.41 20.00 4.72
C ARG A 226 6.97 18.66 4.21
N PRO A 227 8.06 18.13 4.81
CA PRO A 227 8.92 18.85 5.75
C PRO A 227 9.62 20.03 5.06
N MET A 228 9.86 21.12 5.80
CA MET A 228 10.71 22.22 5.32
C MET A 228 12.16 21.88 5.62
N SER A 229 13.02 21.98 4.61
CA SER A 229 14.45 21.68 4.67
C SER A 229 15.18 22.45 3.57
N ALA A 230 16.47 22.70 3.74
CA ALA A 230 17.33 23.26 2.70
C ALA A 230 17.54 22.32 1.49
N ALA A 231 17.08 21.07 1.59
CA ALA A 231 17.17 20.06 0.52
C ALA A 231 16.37 20.39 -0.73
N LEU A 232 15.33 21.25 -0.62
CA LEU A 232 14.46 21.63 -1.73
C LEU A 232 14.00 23.08 -1.59
N ASN A 233 14.08 23.82 -2.68
CA ASN A 233 13.37 25.08 -2.87
C ASN A 233 12.10 24.87 -3.68
N VAL A 234 10.96 25.42 -3.24
CA VAL A 234 9.71 25.45 -4.01
C VAL A 234 9.53 26.85 -4.57
N ASP A 235 9.65 26.96 -5.88
CA ASP A 235 9.43 28.20 -6.61
C ASP A 235 7.99 28.24 -7.14
N SER A 236 7.17 29.16 -6.62
CA SER A 236 5.74 29.22 -6.93
C SER A 236 5.39 30.48 -7.72
N ALA A 237 4.92 30.26 -8.93
CA ALA A 237 4.22 31.24 -9.76
C ALA A 237 2.71 30.95 -9.87
N LEU A 238 2.15 30.16 -8.93
CA LEU A 238 0.75 29.84 -8.85
C LEU A 238 -0.06 31.08 -8.45
N THR A 239 -1.12 31.40 -9.20
CA THR A 239 -1.94 32.57 -8.97
C THR A 239 -3.36 32.21 -8.55
N THR A 240 -4.01 33.10 -7.80
CA THR A 240 -5.41 32.97 -7.44
C THR A 240 -6.28 33.57 -8.57
N GLY A 241 -7.16 32.75 -9.15
CA GLY A 241 -8.16 33.16 -10.12
C GLY A 241 -9.44 33.70 -9.44
N ALA A 242 -10.21 34.51 -10.17
CA ALA A 242 -11.56 34.86 -9.74
C ALA A 242 -12.46 33.61 -9.70
N ALA A 243 -13.59 33.73 -9.00
CA ALA A 243 -14.60 32.66 -9.00
C ALA A 243 -15.07 32.39 -10.45
N GLY A 244 -15.19 31.10 -10.80
CA GLY A 244 -15.55 30.61 -12.14
C GLY A 244 -14.44 30.66 -13.18
N SER A 245 -13.21 31.07 -12.83
CA SER A 245 -12.07 30.93 -13.76
C SER A 245 -11.65 29.48 -13.91
N GLU A 246 -10.94 29.17 -15.00
CA GLU A 246 -10.45 27.79 -15.24
C GLU A 246 -9.35 27.42 -14.25
N PHE A 247 -9.48 26.23 -13.65
CA PHE A 247 -8.45 25.64 -12.79
C PHE A 247 -7.32 25.07 -13.65
N SER A 248 -6.09 25.43 -13.33
CA SER A 248 -4.89 24.78 -13.86
C SER A 248 -3.84 24.65 -12.77
N PHE A 249 -3.11 23.53 -12.80
CA PHE A 249 -2.05 23.26 -11.83
C PHE A 249 -0.97 22.39 -12.49
N GLU A 250 0.26 22.85 -12.41
CA GLU A 250 1.43 22.13 -12.87
C GLU A 250 2.50 22.11 -11.78
N LEU A 251 3.08 20.94 -11.57
CA LEU A 251 4.16 20.66 -10.63
C LEU A 251 5.32 20.05 -11.41
N ALA A 252 6.46 20.73 -11.50
CA ALA A 252 7.58 20.31 -12.33
C ALA A 252 8.94 20.47 -11.62
N PRO A 253 9.67 19.36 -11.36
CA PRO A 253 9.25 17.98 -11.51
C PRO A 253 8.36 17.49 -10.35
N GLU A 254 7.44 16.56 -10.64
CA GLU A 254 6.65 15.84 -9.63
C GLU A 254 7.49 14.75 -8.95
N PHE A 255 8.39 14.10 -9.72
CA PHE A 255 9.38 13.13 -9.23
C PHE A 255 10.75 13.76 -9.29
N SER A 256 11.39 13.95 -8.14
CA SER A 256 12.64 14.72 -8.06
C SER A 256 13.81 13.88 -7.54
N ALA A 257 14.85 13.78 -8.35
CA ALA A 257 16.11 13.12 -7.99
C ALA A 257 17.13 14.07 -7.33
N CYS A 258 16.92 15.38 -7.40
CA CYS A 258 17.86 16.36 -6.84
C CYS A 258 17.59 16.70 -5.37
N ILE A 259 16.47 16.27 -4.79
CA ILE A 259 16.18 16.56 -3.37
C ILE A 259 17.31 16.05 -2.48
N GLY A 260 17.88 16.95 -1.68
CA GLY A 260 19.07 16.69 -0.88
C GLY A 260 20.39 16.99 -1.60
N THR A 261 20.37 17.50 -2.84
CA THR A 261 21.56 17.98 -3.55
C THR A 261 21.51 19.49 -3.80
N PRO A 262 22.65 20.18 -3.96
CA PRO A 262 22.67 21.63 -4.10
C PRO A 262 21.85 22.17 -5.26
N GLY A 263 21.07 23.22 -5.02
CA GLY A 263 20.31 23.92 -6.05
C GLY A 263 19.03 23.22 -6.49
N CYS A 264 18.56 22.21 -5.77
CA CYS A 264 17.30 21.53 -6.10
C CYS A 264 16.10 22.46 -5.97
N THR A 265 15.33 22.56 -7.03
CA THR A 265 14.13 23.41 -7.09
C THR A 265 12.99 22.68 -7.81
N THR A 266 11.77 22.81 -7.29
CA THR A 266 10.54 22.40 -7.96
C THR A 266 9.69 23.64 -8.23
N GLN A 267 9.11 23.72 -9.42
CA GLN A 267 8.24 24.82 -9.82
C GLN A 267 6.77 24.43 -9.66
N VAL A 268 5.96 25.39 -9.17
CA VAL A 268 4.51 25.26 -9.04
C VAL A 268 3.87 26.39 -9.83
N THR A 269 3.09 26.07 -10.86
CA THR A 269 2.47 27.07 -11.74
C THR A 269 0.98 26.79 -11.95
N GLY A 270 0.26 27.79 -12.48
CA GLY A 270 -1.15 27.66 -12.83
C GLY A 270 -2.05 28.69 -12.17
N VAL A 271 -3.35 28.37 -12.12
CA VAL A 271 -4.41 29.23 -11.59
C VAL A 271 -5.34 28.42 -10.70
N ILE A 272 -5.57 28.89 -9.46
CA ILE A 272 -6.55 28.31 -8.54
C ILE A 272 -7.70 29.28 -8.33
N PRO A 273 -8.92 28.98 -8.84
CA PRO A 273 -10.11 29.81 -8.59
C PRO A 273 -10.47 29.85 -7.11
N THR A 274 -10.98 30.98 -6.63
CA THR A 274 -11.42 31.12 -5.23
C THR A 274 -12.57 30.18 -4.84
N ASP A 275 -13.37 29.75 -5.82
CA ASP A 275 -14.50 28.81 -5.65
C ASP A 275 -14.17 27.37 -6.06
N TYR A 276 -12.90 27.06 -6.37
CA TYR A 276 -12.47 25.68 -6.64
C TYR A 276 -12.76 24.79 -5.43
N LYS A 277 -13.29 23.62 -5.71
CA LYS A 277 -13.58 22.61 -4.68
C LYS A 277 -12.60 21.44 -4.81
N PRO A 278 -11.58 21.38 -3.95
CA PRO A 278 -10.70 20.23 -3.91
C PRO A 278 -11.51 18.93 -3.70
N ARG A 279 -11.11 17.87 -4.40
CA ARG A 279 -11.76 16.57 -4.34
C ARG A 279 -11.82 16.05 -2.89
N PHE A 280 -12.79 15.20 -2.60
CA PHE A 280 -13.10 14.58 -1.31
C PHE A 280 -13.47 15.61 -0.22
N THR A 281 -12.64 16.60 0.03
CA THR A 281 -12.85 17.56 1.13
C THR A 281 -13.86 18.66 0.78
N ASN A 282 -14.04 18.97 -0.52
CA ASN A 282 -14.81 20.11 -1.04
C ASN A 282 -14.40 21.48 -0.46
N THR A 283 -13.31 21.53 0.31
CA THR A 283 -12.75 22.71 0.97
C THR A 283 -11.24 22.72 0.84
N PHE A 284 -10.66 23.92 0.85
CA PHE A 284 -9.20 24.05 0.95
C PHE A 284 -8.69 23.58 2.31
N PRO A 285 -7.42 23.21 2.42
CA PRO A 285 -6.37 23.32 1.42
C PRO A 285 -6.47 22.28 0.30
N LEU A 286 -5.95 22.65 -0.88
CA LEU A 286 -5.55 21.68 -1.89
C LEU A 286 -4.19 21.12 -1.51
N VAL A 287 -4.06 19.79 -1.47
CA VAL A 287 -2.81 19.09 -1.20
C VAL A 287 -2.27 18.46 -2.48
N ARG A 288 -0.97 18.65 -2.72
CA ARG A 288 -0.19 17.99 -3.77
C ARG A 288 1.11 17.49 -3.20
N THR A 289 1.75 16.53 -3.83
CA THR A 289 2.99 15.94 -3.33
C THR A 289 4.09 15.96 -4.38
N ILE A 290 5.32 16.22 -3.93
CA ILE A 290 6.54 15.99 -4.70
C ILE A 290 7.14 14.71 -4.17
N ARG A 291 7.32 13.71 -5.04
CA ARG A 291 7.96 12.45 -4.64
C ARG A 291 9.47 12.54 -4.79
N MET A 292 10.18 12.19 -3.75
CA MET A 292 11.63 12.07 -3.80
C MET A 292 12.06 10.70 -4.34
N THR A 293 13.04 10.70 -5.22
CA THR A 293 13.55 9.46 -5.83
C THR A 293 14.87 8.99 -5.21
N ARG A 294 15.45 9.82 -4.32
CA ARG A 294 16.67 9.57 -3.57
C ARG A 294 16.44 9.91 -2.08
N PRO A 295 15.65 9.08 -1.36
CA PRO A 295 15.34 9.32 0.05
C PRO A 295 16.59 9.29 0.94
N ASP A 296 17.63 8.57 0.56
CA ASP A 296 18.94 8.55 1.23
C ASP A 296 19.60 9.94 1.31
N ASN A 297 19.59 10.72 0.21
CA ASN A 297 20.12 12.10 0.20
C ASN A 297 19.30 13.01 1.11
N TYR A 298 17.97 12.91 1.03
CA TYR A 298 17.09 13.74 1.83
C TYR A 298 17.18 13.39 3.32
N ALA A 299 17.19 12.10 3.66
CA ALA A 299 17.38 11.62 5.03
C ALA A 299 18.69 12.15 5.65
N ARG A 300 19.78 12.15 4.86
CA ARG A 300 21.05 12.73 5.30
C ARG A 300 20.91 14.22 5.61
N THR A 301 20.30 15.00 4.71
CA THR A 301 20.11 16.44 4.89
C THR A 301 19.29 16.74 6.13
N VAL A 302 18.10 16.15 6.28
CA VAL A 302 17.22 16.42 7.43
C VAL A 302 17.82 15.95 8.75
N PHE A 303 18.64 14.89 8.73
CA PHE A 303 19.32 14.44 9.94
C PHE A 303 20.45 15.41 10.34
N ILE A 304 21.24 15.94 9.39
CA ILE A 304 22.24 17.00 9.69
C ILE A 304 21.55 18.26 10.25
N GLU A 305 20.44 18.69 9.64
CA GLU A 305 19.66 19.83 10.13
C GLU A 305 19.14 19.60 11.56
N ALA A 306 18.65 18.38 11.84
CA ALA A 306 18.22 17.99 13.18
C ALA A 306 19.38 17.97 14.20
N LEU A 307 20.56 17.49 13.79
CA LEU A 307 21.78 17.53 14.61
C LEU A 307 22.19 18.97 14.95
N HIS A 308 22.18 19.87 13.96
CA HIS A 308 22.44 21.29 14.19
C HIS A 308 21.45 21.91 15.18
N ALA A 309 20.15 21.59 15.02
CA ALA A 309 19.12 22.06 15.94
C ALA A 309 19.28 21.49 17.37
N ALA A 310 19.87 20.30 17.52
CA ALA A 310 20.20 19.66 18.80
C ALA A 310 21.55 20.16 19.39
N GLY A 311 22.25 21.07 18.71
CA GLY A 311 23.53 21.62 19.17
C GLY A 311 24.75 20.79 18.76
N VAL A 312 24.62 19.87 17.82
CA VAL A 312 25.73 19.07 17.28
C VAL A 312 26.16 19.66 15.94
N THR A 313 27.38 20.18 15.86
CA THR A 313 27.93 20.71 14.61
C THR A 313 28.43 19.56 13.72
N VAL A 314 28.05 19.54 12.46
CA VAL A 314 28.60 18.64 11.45
C VAL A 314 29.43 19.45 10.46
N THR A 315 30.66 19.01 10.17
CA THR A 315 31.58 19.75 9.28
C THR A 315 31.15 19.66 7.81
N ALA A 316 30.62 18.51 7.40
CA ALA A 316 30.11 18.32 6.04
C ALA A 316 28.89 19.20 5.77
N PRO A 317 28.73 19.74 4.54
CA PRO A 317 27.53 20.46 4.15
C PRO A 317 26.26 19.59 4.31
N ALA A 318 25.16 20.19 4.79
CA ALA A 318 23.91 19.45 4.97
C ALA A 318 23.33 18.97 3.63
N VAL A 319 23.42 19.82 2.59
CA VAL A 319 22.84 19.55 1.26
C VAL A 319 23.94 19.07 0.32
N GLU A 320 24.15 17.77 0.29
CA GLU A 320 25.05 17.04 -0.62
C GLU A 320 24.58 15.58 -0.76
N GLU A 321 25.08 14.87 -1.79
CA GLU A 321 24.79 13.44 -1.96
C GLU A 321 25.29 12.63 -0.75
N ASN A 322 24.55 11.58 -0.43
CA ASN A 322 24.91 10.63 0.61
C ASN A 322 26.24 9.93 0.27
N PRO A 323 27.31 10.07 1.08
CA PRO A 323 28.65 9.59 0.76
C PRO A 323 28.82 8.09 1.06
N VAL A 324 28.06 7.22 0.35
CA VAL A 324 28.03 5.77 0.56
C VAL A 324 29.41 5.09 0.45
N GLN A 325 30.38 5.69 -0.25
CA GLN A 325 31.75 5.20 -0.37
C GLN A 325 32.53 5.23 0.98
N LEU A 326 32.04 5.96 1.97
CA LEU A 326 32.61 6.03 3.32
C LEU A 326 32.03 4.99 4.28
N LEU A 327 31.04 4.22 3.84
CA LEU A 327 30.44 3.16 4.66
C LEU A 327 31.46 2.05 4.96
N PRO A 328 31.42 1.47 6.19
CA PRO A 328 32.20 0.27 6.51
C PRO A 328 31.60 -0.94 5.77
N PRO A 329 32.24 -2.12 5.81
CA PRO A 329 31.61 -3.34 5.39
C PRO A 329 30.21 -3.50 6.02
N GLN A 330 29.25 -3.98 5.26
CA GLN A 330 27.86 -4.12 5.72
C GLN A 330 27.80 -4.96 7.01
N GLY A 331 27.08 -4.47 8.01
CA GLY A 331 26.94 -5.12 9.32
C GLY A 331 28.16 -4.98 10.26
N ALA A 332 29.21 -4.26 9.85
CA ALA A 332 30.39 -4.04 10.69
C ALA A 332 30.20 -2.83 11.65
N TYR A 333 29.16 -2.89 12.47
CA TYR A 333 28.83 -1.86 13.47
C TYR A 333 28.91 -2.46 14.87
N PRO A 334 29.98 -2.15 15.66
CA PRO A 334 30.06 -2.64 17.02
C PRO A 334 29.06 -1.95 17.95
N ASP A 335 28.42 -2.67 18.84
CA ASP A 335 27.42 -2.12 19.78
C ASP A 335 27.97 -0.97 20.63
N THR A 336 29.27 -0.99 20.93
CA THR A 336 29.96 0.07 21.68
C THR A 336 30.04 1.40 20.95
N ALA A 337 29.81 1.40 19.64
CA ALA A 337 29.77 2.61 18.82
C ALA A 337 28.35 3.15 18.60
N LYS A 338 27.30 2.46 19.09
CA LYS A 338 25.92 2.92 18.99
C LYS A 338 25.73 4.13 19.91
N VAL A 339 25.28 5.25 19.36
CA VAL A 339 25.08 6.53 20.07
C VAL A 339 23.62 6.99 20.08
N ALA A 340 22.78 6.42 19.23
CA ALA A 340 21.34 6.67 19.23
C ALA A 340 20.61 5.48 18.62
N GLU A 341 19.32 5.36 18.92
CA GLU A 341 18.42 4.35 18.33
C GLU A 341 17.00 4.84 18.33
N LEU A 342 16.31 4.72 17.20
CA LEU A 342 14.89 4.94 17.08
C LEU A 342 14.21 3.58 17.00
N THR A 343 13.37 3.24 17.97
CA THR A 343 12.48 2.09 17.87
C THR A 343 11.26 2.49 17.04
N GLY A 344 11.04 1.80 15.93
CA GLY A 344 9.89 2.00 15.07
C GLY A 344 8.57 1.64 15.76
N MET A 345 7.45 1.85 15.09
CA MET A 345 6.15 1.40 15.59
C MET A 345 6.03 -0.12 15.50
N PRO A 346 5.14 -0.75 16.30
CA PRO A 346 4.89 -2.18 16.15
C PRO A 346 4.34 -2.51 14.77
N TYR A 347 4.67 -3.67 14.22
CA TYR A 347 4.22 -4.05 12.87
C TYR A 347 2.69 -4.08 12.74
N ALA A 348 1.95 -4.27 13.83
CA ALA A 348 0.50 -4.12 13.87
C ALA A 348 0.04 -2.75 13.33
N ASP A 349 0.73 -1.67 13.69
CA ASP A 349 0.42 -0.32 13.23
C ASP A 349 0.84 -0.11 11.77
N TYR A 350 1.97 -0.66 11.34
CA TYR A 350 2.37 -0.64 9.92
C TYR A 350 1.39 -1.45 9.06
N ALA A 351 0.98 -2.63 9.50
CA ALA A 351 -0.05 -3.42 8.82
C ALA A 351 -1.36 -2.63 8.67
N LYS A 352 -1.76 -1.92 9.73
CA LYS A 352 -2.94 -1.05 9.73
C LYS A 352 -2.78 0.11 8.74
N LEU A 353 -1.66 0.84 8.75
CA LEU A 353 -1.37 1.90 7.79
C LEU A 353 -1.44 1.36 6.35
N ILE A 354 -0.72 0.27 6.06
CA ILE A 354 -0.62 -0.29 4.72
C ILE A 354 -1.98 -0.72 4.19
N LEU A 355 -2.78 -1.40 5.00
CA LEU A 355 -4.05 -1.95 4.53
C LEU A 355 -5.15 -0.89 4.49
N LYS A 356 -5.25 0.03 5.48
CA LYS A 356 -6.28 1.09 5.53
C LYS A 356 -6.16 2.06 4.36
N VAL A 357 -4.97 2.63 4.14
CA VAL A 357 -4.78 3.66 3.10
C VAL A 357 -4.19 3.09 1.81
N SER A 358 -4.00 1.77 1.75
CA SER A 358 -3.40 1.11 0.58
C SER A 358 -1.96 1.55 0.26
N TYR A 359 -1.15 1.81 1.30
CA TYR A 359 0.22 2.31 1.17
C TYR A 359 1.12 1.36 0.38
N ASN A 360 1.47 1.75 -0.85
CA ASN A 360 2.19 0.89 -1.79
C ASN A 360 3.62 0.58 -1.34
N LEU A 361 4.39 1.62 -0.97
CA LEU A 361 5.78 1.45 -0.55
C LEU A 361 5.88 0.57 0.68
N GLY A 362 4.95 0.74 1.64
CA GLY A 362 4.90 -0.10 2.83
C GLY A 362 4.67 -1.57 2.53
N ALA A 363 3.81 -1.88 1.56
CA ALA A 363 3.54 -3.27 1.17
C ALA A 363 4.72 -3.91 0.43
N ASP A 364 5.42 -3.15 -0.44
CA ASP A 364 6.62 -3.64 -1.12
C ASP A 364 7.77 -3.84 -0.11
N THR A 365 7.93 -2.90 0.85
CA THR A 365 8.86 -3.04 1.97
C THR A 365 8.53 -4.24 2.83
N SER A 366 7.24 -4.48 3.14
CA SER A 366 6.82 -5.66 3.92
C SER A 366 7.24 -6.98 3.26
N LEU A 367 7.11 -7.09 1.93
CA LEU A 367 7.57 -8.27 1.21
C LEU A 367 9.10 -8.41 1.25
N LEU A 368 9.83 -7.30 1.12
CA LEU A 368 11.30 -7.31 1.22
C LEU A 368 11.79 -7.65 2.62
N LEU A 369 11.17 -7.11 3.68
CA LEU A 369 11.46 -7.46 5.07
C LEU A 369 11.13 -8.93 5.35
N TRP A 370 10.00 -9.43 4.85
CA TRP A 370 9.69 -10.85 4.92
C TRP A 370 10.75 -11.69 4.21
N GLY A 371 11.19 -11.27 3.02
CA GLY A 371 12.29 -11.90 2.28
C GLY A 371 13.59 -11.96 3.10
N LYS A 372 13.91 -10.89 3.85
CA LYS A 372 15.07 -10.87 4.76
C LYS A 372 14.99 -11.98 5.82
N THR A 373 13.81 -12.24 6.37
CA THR A 373 13.61 -13.36 7.33
C THR A 373 13.82 -14.73 6.67
N GLN A 374 13.71 -14.80 5.34
CA GLN A 374 13.95 -16.00 4.53
C GLN A 374 15.39 -16.08 3.96
N GLY A 375 16.25 -15.10 4.30
CA GLY A 375 17.66 -15.06 3.86
C GLY A 375 17.86 -14.46 2.47
N VAL A 376 16.89 -13.72 1.92
CA VAL A 376 17.00 -13.02 0.63
C VAL A 376 16.79 -11.51 0.82
N ASP A 377 17.35 -10.70 -0.08
CA ASP A 377 17.40 -9.24 0.08
C ASP A 377 16.96 -8.45 -1.17
N ASN A 378 16.28 -9.10 -2.08
CA ASN A 378 15.75 -8.44 -3.29
C ASN A 378 14.36 -8.98 -3.64
N MET A 379 13.61 -8.18 -4.40
CA MET A 379 12.21 -8.48 -4.75
C MET A 379 12.05 -9.77 -5.56
N THR A 380 12.96 -10.06 -6.48
CA THR A 380 12.88 -11.25 -7.35
C THR A 380 12.98 -12.53 -6.52
N ASP A 381 13.96 -12.58 -5.63
CA ASP A 381 14.17 -13.74 -4.77
C ASP A 381 13.08 -13.83 -3.69
N ALA A 382 12.63 -12.69 -3.13
CA ALA A 382 11.49 -12.65 -2.21
C ALA A 382 10.24 -13.26 -2.83
N LEU A 383 9.86 -12.87 -4.05
CA LEU A 383 8.75 -13.46 -4.79
C LEU A 383 8.95 -14.96 -5.10
N ALA A 384 10.19 -15.38 -5.34
CA ALA A 384 10.50 -16.78 -5.61
C ALA A 384 10.30 -17.66 -4.36
N VAL A 385 10.77 -17.22 -3.18
CA VAL A 385 10.58 -17.96 -1.94
C VAL A 385 9.15 -17.86 -1.42
N GLU A 386 8.46 -16.75 -1.65
CA GLU A 386 7.04 -16.54 -1.33
C GLU A 386 6.14 -17.59 -1.99
N ARG A 387 6.40 -17.97 -3.24
CA ARG A 387 5.63 -19.01 -3.94
C ARG A 387 5.59 -20.32 -3.15
N GLY A 388 6.72 -20.72 -2.59
CA GLY A 388 6.79 -21.90 -1.75
C GLY A 388 6.07 -21.74 -0.42
N ASN A 389 6.14 -20.55 0.18
CA ASN A 389 5.48 -20.23 1.44
C ASN A 389 3.95 -20.23 1.29
N LEU A 390 3.43 -19.55 0.28
CA LEU A 390 2.00 -19.50 -0.02
C LEU A 390 1.40 -20.88 -0.25
N ALA A 391 2.11 -21.76 -0.98
CA ALA A 391 1.64 -23.11 -1.21
C ALA A 391 1.63 -23.97 0.07
N ARG A 392 2.72 -23.92 0.85
CA ARG A 392 2.88 -24.79 2.04
C ARG A 392 2.03 -24.33 3.23
N ASN A 393 2.04 -23.02 3.52
CA ASN A 393 1.49 -22.47 4.76
C ASN A 393 0.07 -21.93 4.58
N TYR A 394 -0.27 -21.47 3.37
CA TYR A 394 -1.58 -20.87 3.09
C TYR A 394 -2.43 -21.67 2.10
N GLY A 395 -1.88 -22.74 1.49
CA GLY A 395 -2.62 -23.60 0.54
C GLY A 395 -2.89 -22.94 -0.81
N VAL A 396 -2.28 -21.78 -1.12
CA VAL A 396 -2.43 -21.06 -2.38
C VAL A 396 -1.40 -21.55 -3.39
N GLN A 397 -1.88 -22.15 -4.48
CA GLN A 397 -1.00 -22.73 -5.48
C GLN A 397 -0.40 -21.67 -6.41
N SER A 398 0.85 -21.86 -6.83
CA SER A 398 1.55 -20.90 -7.71
C SER A 398 0.90 -20.72 -9.09
N SER A 399 0.05 -21.66 -9.52
CA SER A 399 -0.75 -21.56 -10.73
C SER A 399 -1.98 -20.66 -10.59
N GLU A 400 -2.31 -20.22 -9.39
CA GLU A 400 -3.53 -19.45 -9.09
C GLU A 400 -3.29 -17.94 -9.05
N TYR A 401 -2.07 -17.48 -9.23
CA TYR A 401 -1.73 -16.06 -9.20
C TYR A 401 -0.48 -15.73 -10.01
N GLN A 402 -0.34 -14.45 -10.33
CA GLN A 402 0.87 -13.86 -10.90
C GLN A 402 1.16 -12.55 -10.17
N PHE A 403 2.18 -12.55 -9.31
CA PHE A 403 2.59 -11.40 -8.52
C PHE A 403 3.94 -10.87 -8.99
N PHE A 404 4.08 -9.54 -9.02
CA PHE A 404 5.28 -8.84 -9.47
C PHE A 404 5.96 -8.05 -8.35
N ASN A 405 5.23 -7.77 -7.27
CA ASN A 405 5.70 -7.05 -6.09
C ASN A 405 4.77 -7.29 -4.91
N GLY A 406 4.98 -6.62 -3.78
CA GLY A 406 4.14 -6.70 -2.59
C GLY A 406 2.86 -5.88 -2.65
N SER A 407 2.83 -4.82 -3.49
CA SER A 407 1.76 -3.82 -3.50
C SER A 407 0.63 -4.07 -4.51
N GLY A 408 0.86 -4.91 -5.52
CA GLY A 408 -0.13 -5.21 -6.55
C GLY A 408 0.01 -4.41 -7.84
N GLY A 409 1.21 -3.86 -8.09
CA GLY A 409 1.53 -3.17 -9.34
C GLY A 409 1.73 -4.11 -10.53
N GLY A 410 1.88 -3.52 -11.72
CA GLY A 410 2.06 -4.24 -12.97
C GLY A 410 0.83 -5.08 -13.37
N ASP A 411 1.08 -6.22 -13.98
CA ASP A 411 0.03 -7.16 -14.40
C ASP A 411 -0.33 -8.19 -13.30
N THR A 412 -0.36 -7.74 -12.04
CA THR A 412 -0.71 -8.57 -10.89
C THR A 412 -2.13 -9.11 -11.02
N LYS A 413 -2.23 -10.44 -11.06
CA LYS A 413 -3.49 -11.19 -11.20
C LYS A 413 -3.59 -12.33 -10.21
N ALA A 414 -4.81 -12.67 -9.85
CA ALA A 414 -5.11 -13.89 -9.10
C ALA A 414 -6.49 -14.43 -9.45
N TYR A 415 -6.70 -15.72 -9.22
CA TYR A 415 -8.02 -16.29 -9.15
C TYR A 415 -8.71 -15.87 -7.84
N THR A 416 -10.01 -15.66 -7.85
CA THR A 416 -10.78 -15.33 -6.64
C THR A 416 -10.59 -16.36 -5.52
N ARG A 417 -10.39 -17.64 -5.89
CA ARG A 417 -10.12 -18.71 -4.91
C ARG A 417 -8.76 -18.55 -4.21
N ALA A 418 -7.73 -18.03 -4.89
CA ALA A 418 -6.44 -17.79 -4.25
C ALA A 418 -6.58 -16.80 -3.10
N VAL A 419 -7.30 -15.69 -3.31
CA VAL A 419 -7.56 -14.68 -2.29
C VAL A 419 -8.39 -15.26 -1.14
N THR A 420 -9.52 -15.93 -1.44
CA THR A 420 -10.38 -16.51 -0.39
C THR A 420 -9.67 -17.64 0.38
N THR A 421 -8.80 -18.41 -0.26
CA THR A 421 -7.99 -19.46 0.41
C THR A 421 -7.00 -18.83 1.37
N PHE A 422 -6.28 -17.79 0.94
CA PHE A 422 -5.36 -17.05 1.80
C PHE A 422 -6.10 -16.47 3.02
N LEU A 423 -7.21 -15.76 2.80
CA LEU A 423 -8.04 -15.19 3.88
C LEU A 423 -8.58 -16.25 4.84
N ALA A 424 -8.98 -17.42 4.33
CA ALA A 424 -9.43 -18.54 5.16
C ALA A 424 -8.31 -19.10 6.05
N GLN A 425 -7.07 -19.09 5.56
CA GLN A 425 -5.92 -19.52 6.35
C GLN A 425 -5.50 -18.45 7.35
N MET A 426 -5.48 -17.18 6.97
CA MET A 426 -5.23 -16.06 7.89
C MET A 426 -6.21 -16.05 9.08
N ARG A 427 -7.47 -16.43 8.85
CA ARG A 427 -8.46 -16.56 9.92
C ARG A 427 -8.09 -17.59 10.99
N LYS A 428 -7.19 -18.54 10.69
CA LYS A 428 -6.69 -19.54 11.64
C LYS A 428 -5.40 -19.09 12.33
N SER A 429 -4.78 -18.01 11.87
CA SER A 429 -3.57 -17.46 12.48
C SER A 429 -3.85 -16.92 13.88
N VAL A 430 -2.85 -17.01 14.76
CA VAL A 430 -2.87 -16.36 16.07
C VAL A 430 -2.93 -14.83 15.94
N ASN A 431 -2.48 -14.30 14.81
CA ASN A 431 -2.43 -12.86 14.50
C ASN A 431 -3.69 -12.37 13.77
N TYR A 432 -4.72 -13.24 13.61
CA TYR A 432 -5.94 -12.89 12.88
C TYR A 432 -6.62 -11.61 13.38
N GLY A 433 -6.69 -11.42 14.70
CA GLY A 433 -7.31 -10.22 15.29
C GLY A 433 -6.69 -8.93 14.77
N THR A 434 -5.36 -8.85 14.83
CA THR A 434 -4.57 -7.72 14.31
C THR A 434 -4.76 -7.54 12.80
N TYR A 435 -4.68 -8.63 12.04
CA TYR A 435 -4.88 -8.60 10.59
C TYR A 435 -6.28 -8.11 10.20
N PHE A 436 -7.31 -8.61 10.88
CA PHE A 436 -8.71 -8.24 10.66
C PHE A 436 -8.97 -6.76 10.99
N ASP A 437 -8.37 -6.24 12.07
CA ASP A 437 -8.51 -4.85 12.49
C ASP A 437 -7.74 -3.87 11.59
N ALA A 438 -6.74 -4.37 10.88
CA ALA A 438 -5.98 -3.59 9.91
C ALA A 438 -6.74 -3.34 8.58
N LEU A 439 -7.82 -4.09 8.29
CA LEU A 439 -8.58 -3.94 7.05
C LEU A 439 -9.44 -2.68 7.04
N PRO A 440 -9.63 -2.01 5.88
CA PRO A 440 -10.64 -0.98 5.68
C PRO A 440 -12.04 -1.46 6.05
N ILE A 441 -12.87 -0.56 6.58
CA ILE A 441 -14.23 -0.85 7.04
C ILE A 441 -15.24 -0.07 6.20
N LEU A 442 -16.18 -0.78 5.57
CA LEU A 442 -17.21 -0.21 4.71
C LEU A 442 -17.99 0.91 5.42
N GLY A 443 -18.04 2.09 4.79
CA GLY A 443 -18.72 3.27 5.28
C GLY A 443 -18.15 3.85 6.58
N THR A 444 -16.92 3.47 6.99
CA THR A 444 -16.39 3.84 8.30
C THR A 444 -14.96 4.38 8.24
N ASP A 445 -14.02 3.64 7.68
CA ASP A 445 -12.61 4.03 7.67
C ASP A 445 -11.80 3.48 6.49
N GLY A 446 -10.61 4.05 6.28
CA GLY A 446 -9.68 3.68 5.25
C GLY A 446 -10.24 3.87 3.84
N SER A 447 -9.74 3.11 2.89
CA SER A 447 -10.15 3.21 1.48
C SER A 447 -11.61 2.80 1.21
N LEU A 448 -12.38 2.44 2.22
CA LEU A 448 -13.82 2.18 2.14
C LEU A 448 -14.67 3.21 2.90
N ALA A 449 -14.07 4.24 3.52
CA ALA A 449 -14.78 5.26 4.30
C ALA A 449 -15.84 6.01 3.45
N PHE A 450 -15.50 6.33 2.20
CA PHE A 450 -16.37 7.10 1.29
C PHE A 450 -17.45 6.24 0.58
N VAL A 451 -17.45 4.93 0.75
CA VAL A 451 -18.35 3.99 0.08
C VAL A 451 -19.63 3.87 0.90
N THR A 452 -20.65 4.65 0.55
CA THR A 452 -21.88 4.83 1.35
C THR A 452 -23.17 4.82 0.54
N ASP A 453 -23.14 4.75 -0.82
CA ASP A 453 -24.35 4.81 -1.65
C ASP A 453 -25.38 3.71 -1.31
N TYR A 454 -24.93 2.54 -0.81
CA TYR A 454 -25.81 1.45 -0.37
C TYR A 454 -26.74 1.87 0.80
N GLU A 455 -26.38 2.90 1.58
CA GLU A 455 -27.20 3.39 2.69
C GLU A 455 -28.52 4.04 2.23
N SER A 456 -28.60 4.40 0.94
CA SER A 456 -29.83 4.89 0.31
C SER A 456 -30.93 3.84 0.26
N ASP A 457 -30.58 2.54 0.31
CA ASP A 457 -31.52 1.43 0.50
C ASP A 457 -31.60 1.08 2.00
N PRO A 458 -32.74 1.33 2.67
CA PRO A 458 -32.90 1.04 4.09
C PRO A 458 -32.64 -0.43 4.46
N THR A 459 -32.76 -1.37 3.52
CA THR A 459 -32.48 -2.80 3.75
C THR A 459 -31.00 -3.11 3.81
N LEU A 460 -30.16 -2.22 3.34
CA LEU A 460 -28.69 -2.37 3.26
C LEU A 460 -27.95 -1.48 4.26
N ALA A 461 -28.57 -0.45 4.80
CA ALA A 461 -27.93 0.55 5.66
C ALA A 461 -27.22 -0.05 6.89
N GLY A 462 -27.73 -1.20 7.41
CA GLY A 462 -27.09 -1.90 8.53
C GLY A 462 -25.75 -2.59 8.20
N ALA A 463 -25.32 -2.58 6.92
CA ALA A 463 -24.03 -3.15 6.50
C ALA A 463 -22.82 -2.28 6.88
N THR A 464 -23.04 -0.98 7.21
CA THR A 464 -22.00 -0.07 7.70
C THR A 464 -21.28 -0.69 8.89
N GLY A 465 -19.94 -0.77 8.80
CA GLY A 465 -19.10 -1.37 9.84
C GLY A 465 -19.03 -2.91 9.83
N GLN A 466 -19.83 -3.60 9.01
CA GLN A 466 -19.92 -5.08 9.00
C GLN A 466 -19.05 -5.74 7.93
N VAL A 467 -18.56 -4.98 6.96
CA VAL A 467 -17.67 -5.44 5.89
C VAL A 467 -16.28 -4.88 6.14
N ARG A 468 -15.30 -5.77 6.20
CA ARG A 468 -13.87 -5.40 6.29
C ARG A 468 -13.14 -5.99 5.09
N ALA A 469 -12.69 -5.14 4.20
CA ALA A 469 -12.07 -5.61 2.96
C ALA A 469 -10.97 -4.68 2.47
N LYS A 470 -9.93 -5.27 1.91
CA LYS A 470 -8.91 -4.54 1.16
C LYS A 470 -9.42 -4.22 -0.22
N THR A 471 -9.27 -2.98 -0.64
CA THR A 471 -9.56 -2.50 -1.98
C THR A 471 -8.37 -2.74 -2.92
N GLY A 472 -8.64 -2.91 -4.20
CA GLY A 472 -7.61 -2.97 -5.24
C GLY A 472 -8.06 -2.28 -6.50
N THR A 473 -7.19 -1.49 -7.13
CA THR A 473 -7.48 -0.77 -8.36
C THR A 473 -6.28 -0.85 -9.31
N ASN A 474 -6.54 -1.13 -10.57
CA ASN A 474 -5.56 -1.07 -11.65
C ASN A 474 -6.21 -0.35 -12.84
N ILE A 475 -5.70 0.84 -13.17
CA ILE A 475 -6.23 1.71 -14.22
C ILE A 475 -5.18 1.85 -15.32
N GLY A 476 -5.64 1.93 -16.56
CA GLY A 476 -4.83 2.26 -17.73
C GLY A 476 -5.57 3.20 -18.66
N ALA A 477 -4.86 3.69 -19.68
CA ALA A 477 -5.51 4.44 -20.75
C ALA A 477 -6.46 3.52 -21.54
N ALA A 478 -7.59 4.07 -21.99
CA ALA A 478 -8.49 3.38 -22.90
C ALA A 478 -7.76 3.06 -24.23
N GLN A 479 -8.02 1.88 -24.81
CA GLN A 479 -7.40 1.47 -26.08
C GLN A 479 -7.87 2.29 -27.28
N SER A 480 -9.01 2.92 -27.20
CA SER A 480 -9.58 3.76 -28.26
C SER A 480 -10.36 4.92 -27.66
N GLY A 481 -9.97 6.14 -28.01
CA GLY A 481 -10.68 7.37 -27.64
C GLY A 481 -10.22 8.02 -26.33
N ASN A 482 -11.02 8.97 -25.87
CA ASN A 482 -10.82 9.64 -24.59
C ASN A 482 -11.45 8.79 -23.49
N GLY A 483 -10.75 8.64 -22.35
CA GLY A 483 -11.22 7.91 -21.18
C GLY A 483 -10.15 6.98 -20.59
N LEU A 484 -10.56 6.26 -19.56
CA LEU A 484 -9.73 5.31 -18.82
C LEU A 484 -10.29 3.90 -19.00
N LEU A 485 -9.42 2.92 -18.90
CA LEU A 485 -9.79 1.52 -18.75
C LEU A 485 -9.50 1.10 -17.31
N LEU A 486 -10.53 0.78 -16.56
CA LEU A 486 -10.41 0.09 -15.30
C LEU A 486 -10.05 -1.37 -15.61
N LYS A 487 -8.75 -1.67 -15.68
CA LYS A 487 -8.25 -3.03 -15.92
C LYS A 487 -8.77 -3.98 -14.86
N GLY A 488 -8.79 -3.52 -13.60
CA GLY A 488 -9.38 -4.26 -12.49
C GLY A 488 -9.66 -3.40 -11.29
N GLN A 489 -10.80 -3.64 -10.66
CA GLN A 489 -11.14 -3.18 -9.32
C GLN A 489 -11.62 -4.37 -8.51
N ALA A 490 -11.23 -4.43 -7.23
CA ALA A 490 -11.47 -5.61 -6.43
C ALA A 490 -11.63 -5.30 -4.94
N LEU A 491 -12.41 -6.13 -4.27
CA LEU A 491 -12.49 -6.25 -2.82
C LEU A 491 -12.11 -7.67 -2.40
N GLY A 492 -11.34 -7.80 -1.33
CA GLY A 492 -11.06 -9.09 -0.69
C GLY A 492 -11.10 -8.95 0.82
N GLY A 493 -11.89 -9.77 1.52
CA GLY A 493 -12.04 -9.64 2.96
C GLY A 493 -13.12 -10.50 3.59
N TYR A 494 -13.75 -9.94 4.62
CA TYR A 494 -14.70 -10.62 5.50
C TYR A 494 -15.99 -9.81 5.66
N ILE A 495 -17.12 -10.53 5.79
CA ILE A 495 -18.43 -9.94 6.07
C ILE A 495 -19.00 -10.63 7.30
N ARG A 496 -19.46 -9.85 8.29
CA ARG A 496 -20.31 -10.35 9.37
C ARG A 496 -21.76 -10.07 8.97
N THR A 497 -22.48 -11.09 8.55
CA THR A 497 -23.82 -10.94 7.99
C THR A 497 -24.88 -10.56 9.02
N GLN A 498 -26.04 -10.12 8.56
CA GLN A 498 -27.20 -9.79 9.43
C GLN A 498 -27.65 -11.00 10.25
N SER A 499 -27.54 -12.22 9.69
CA SER A 499 -27.83 -13.47 10.42
C SER A 499 -26.79 -13.86 11.46
N GLY A 500 -25.64 -13.16 11.51
CA GLY A 500 -24.51 -13.46 12.39
C GLY A 500 -23.49 -14.42 11.80
N ARG A 501 -23.67 -14.89 10.57
CA ARG A 501 -22.67 -15.72 9.85
C ARG A 501 -21.43 -14.87 9.51
N GLN A 502 -20.32 -15.51 9.36
CA GLN A 502 -19.10 -14.88 8.84
C GLN A 502 -18.82 -15.40 7.44
N LEU A 503 -18.63 -14.50 6.51
CA LEU A 503 -18.24 -14.82 5.14
C LEU A 503 -16.81 -14.38 4.88
N ILE A 504 -16.14 -15.12 4.00
CA ILE A 504 -14.91 -14.74 3.32
C ILE A 504 -15.28 -14.50 1.86
N TYR A 505 -14.88 -13.36 1.29
CA TYR A 505 -15.27 -13.07 -0.09
C TYR A 505 -14.18 -12.38 -0.88
N THR A 506 -14.28 -12.51 -2.19
CA THR A 506 -13.52 -11.72 -3.17
C THR A 506 -14.47 -11.34 -4.29
N LEU A 507 -14.58 -10.04 -4.53
CA LEU A 507 -15.34 -9.44 -5.61
C LEU A 507 -14.38 -8.73 -6.54
N VAL A 508 -14.51 -8.91 -7.85
CA VAL A 508 -13.62 -8.32 -8.85
C VAL A 508 -14.43 -7.90 -10.07
N VAL A 509 -14.16 -6.71 -10.60
CA VAL A 509 -14.56 -6.29 -11.92
C VAL A 509 -13.36 -5.96 -12.78
N ASN A 510 -13.27 -6.53 -13.98
CA ASN A 510 -12.19 -6.29 -14.93
C ASN A 510 -12.71 -5.72 -16.24
N ASN A 511 -11.85 -4.93 -16.92
CA ASN A 511 -12.10 -4.38 -18.25
C ASN A 511 -13.34 -3.46 -18.32
N ALA A 512 -13.63 -2.71 -17.25
CA ALA A 512 -14.71 -1.74 -17.26
C ALA A 512 -14.25 -0.42 -17.91
N PRO A 513 -14.91 0.06 -18.98
CA PRO A 513 -14.64 1.38 -19.53
C PRO A 513 -15.16 2.45 -18.56
N VAL A 514 -14.35 3.45 -18.24
CA VAL A 514 -14.71 4.56 -17.34
C VAL A 514 -14.31 5.89 -17.96
N ALA A 515 -15.14 6.91 -17.78
CA ALA A 515 -14.88 8.23 -18.36
C ALA A 515 -13.70 8.93 -17.68
N ASP A 516 -13.65 8.83 -16.37
CA ASP A 516 -12.72 9.55 -15.51
C ASP A 516 -12.58 8.86 -14.15
N ILE A 517 -11.88 9.49 -13.22
CA ILE A 517 -11.65 8.96 -11.88
C ILE A 517 -12.92 9.00 -11.00
N ASP A 518 -13.91 9.87 -11.30
CA ASP A 518 -15.19 9.86 -10.58
C ASP A 518 -16.00 8.61 -10.94
N ALA A 519 -15.94 8.19 -12.20
CA ALA A 519 -16.53 6.93 -12.62
C ALA A 519 -15.85 5.71 -11.97
N VAL A 520 -14.54 5.78 -11.67
CA VAL A 520 -13.85 4.74 -10.86
C VAL A 520 -14.40 4.72 -9.43
N ALA A 521 -14.62 5.90 -8.81
CA ALA A 521 -15.22 5.99 -7.48
C ALA A 521 -16.63 5.39 -7.45
N GLN A 522 -17.42 5.56 -8.53
CA GLN A 522 -18.75 4.95 -8.64
C GLN A 522 -18.69 3.41 -8.68
N VAL A 523 -17.65 2.82 -9.28
CA VAL A 523 -17.48 1.36 -9.24
C VAL A 523 -17.27 0.86 -7.81
N PHE A 524 -16.55 1.61 -6.95
CA PHE A 524 -16.45 1.29 -5.52
C PHE A 524 -17.82 1.32 -4.82
N GLN A 525 -18.69 2.28 -5.16
CA GLN A 525 -20.05 2.33 -4.61
C GLN A 525 -20.85 1.09 -4.98
N ASP A 526 -20.73 0.63 -6.23
CA ASP A 526 -21.39 -0.58 -6.69
C ASP A 526 -20.84 -1.86 -6.02
N GLU A 527 -19.51 -1.95 -5.83
CA GLU A 527 -18.89 -3.03 -5.06
C GLU A 527 -19.32 -3.01 -3.58
N GLY A 528 -19.44 -1.82 -2.98
CA GLY A 528 -19.98 -1.65 -1.64
C GLY A 528 -21.44 -2.11 -1.53
N THR A 529 -22.25 -1.76 -2.52
CA THR A 529 -23.66 -2.19 -2.60
C THR A 529 -23.77 -3.72 -2.71
N ILE A 530 -22.95 -4.36 -3.55
CA ILE A 530 -22.89 -5.83 -3.64
C ILE A 530 -22.48 -6.43 -2.29
N SER A 531 -21.48 -5.85 -1.62
CA SER A 531 -21.02 -6.31 -0.30
C SER A 531 -22.12 -6.18 0.77
N ALA A 532 -22.91 -5.11 0.73
CA ALA A 532 -24.05 -4.89 1.61
C ALA A 532 -25.20 -5.88 1.32
N MET A 533 -25.45 -6.23 0.05
CA MET A 533 -26.40 -7.29 -0.33
C MET A 533 -25.95 -8.66 0.23
N LEU A 534 -24.65 -8.99 0.14
CA LEU A 534 -24.12 -10.21 0.77
C LEU A 534 -24.30 -10.22 2.28
N TRP A 535 -24.14 -9.08 2.95
CA TRP A 535 -24.39 -8.91 4.37
C TRP A 535 -25.87 -9.18 4.73
N ARG A 536 -26.81 -8.71 3.92
CA ARG A 536 -28.24 -8.87 4.13
C ARG A 536 -28.70 -10.32 3.90
N ASP A 537 -28.25 -10.95 2.79
CA ASP A 537 -28.86 -12.16 2.24
C ASP A 537 -28.32 -13.47 2.84
N TYR A 538 -27.19 -13.45 3.49
CA TYR A 538 -26.56 -14.62 4.10
C TYR A 538 -26.53 -14.54 5.63
#